data_79417b90cd9a47fbcb3d71d2cbe7af61
#
_entry.id   79417b90cd9a47fbcb3d71d2cbe7af61
#
_cell.length_a   1.000
_cell.length_b   1.000
_cell.length_c   1.000
_cell.angle_alpha   90.00
_cell.angle_beta   90.00
_cell.angle_gamma   90.00
#
_symmetry.space_group_name_H-M   'P 1'
#
loop_
_entity.id
_entity.type
_entity.pdbx_description
1 polymer ?
#
loop_
_entity_poly.entity_id
_entity_poly.type
_entity_poly.pdbx_seq_one_letter_code
_entity_poly.pdbx_strand_id
1 'polypeptide(L)'
;MLFRNLMVSLAFGALAITPALADPYKFNLQNDSKYVITGFETFEDSKWSTWSGVSIKPGETLVMNWNSDAGDCVVPFRIIYKDIQTEQYTVDWCKISNVRVQDDIVTAD
;
A
#
# COMPACT_ATOMS: atom_id res chain seq x y z
N MET A 1 8.17 -12.50 -9.99
CA MET A 1 8.00 -11.07 -10.04
C MET A 1 6.58 -10.66 -9.80
N LEU A 2 6.38 -9.67 -9.00
CA LEU A 2 5.05 -9.24 -8.71
C LEU A 2 4.53 -8.27 -9.75
N PHE A 3 3.28 -8.42 -10.13
CA PHE A 3 2.72 -7.49 -11.05
C PHE A 3 1.93 -6.50 -10.27
N ARG A 4 1.96 -5.28 -10.64
CA ARG A 4 1.29 -4.26 -9.94
C ARG A 4 0.18 -3.73 -10.75
N ASN A 5 -0.90 -4.35 -10.71
CA ASN A 5 -1.97 -3.86 -11.41
C ASN A 5 -2.83 -3.36 -10.36
N LEU A 6 -2.89 -2.15 -10.12
CA LEU A 6 -3.56 -1.61 -9.02
C LEU A 6 -5.03 -1.60 -9.22
N MET A 7 -5.72 -2.30 -8.39
CA MET A 7 -7.12 -2.18 -8.36
C MET A 7 -7.40 -1.36 -7.18
N VAL A 8 -7.88 -0.18 -7.36
CA VAL A 8 -8.03 0.71 -6.29
C VAL A 8 -9.47 0.86 -5.93
N SER A 9 -9.79 0.71 -4.68
CA SER A 9 -11.12 1.04 -4.23
C SER A 9 -11.02 1.61 -2.84
N LEU A 10 -11.80 2.62 -2.58
CA LEU A 10 -11.81 3.21 -1.28
C LEU A 10 -12.64 2.35 -0.39
N ALA A 11 -12.12 2.09 0.78
CA ALA A 11 -12.84 1.28 1.71
C ALA A 11 -13.62 2.20 2.58
N PHE A 12 -14.89 2.20 2.47
CA PHE A 12 -15.65 3.03 3.28
C PHE A 12 -16.27 2.14 4.22
N GLY A 13 -15.85 1.90 5.13
CA GLY A 13 -16.31 1.14 6.08
C GLY A 13 -17.45 0.46 5.96
N ALA A 14 -18.04 0.05 6.33
CA ALA A 14 -19.12 -0.55 6.43
C ALA A 14 -19.49 -1.68 5.79
N LEU A 15 -18.99 -2.19 5.12
CA LEU A 15 -19.44 -3.21 4.57
C LEU A 15 -19.11 -4.35 5.01
N ALA A 16 -19.75 -4.95 5.42
CA ALA A 16 -19.65 -6.09 5.90
C ALA A 16 -19.17 -7.01 5.09
N ILE A 17 -18.37 -7.23 4.96
CA ILE A 17 -17.96 -8.09 4.24
C ILE A 17 -17.59 -9.22 4.65
N THR A 18 -17.69 -10.05 4.18
CA THR A 18 -17.38 -11.19 4.38
C THR A 18 -16.11 -11.51 4.52
N PRO A 19 -15.82 -12.22 5.18
CA PRO A 19 -14.65 -12.58 5.51
C PRO A 19 -13.93 -13.28 4.76
N ALA A 20 -14.18 -13.61 4.26
CA ALA A 20 -13.55 -14.29 3.55
C ALA A 20 -12.27 -14.52 3.68
N LEU A 21 -11.76 -15.03 3.01
CA LEU A 21 -10.58 -15.39 2.98
C LEU A 21 -9.70 -14.31 2.82
N ALA A 22 -8.74 -14.28 3.45
CA ALA A 22 -7.78 -13.32 3.37
C ALA A 22 -7.27 -13.40 1.99
N ASP A 23 -7.25 -12.41 1.29
CA ASP A 23 -6.67 -12.40 -0.01
C ASP A 23 -5.20 -12.06 0.18
N PRO A 24 -4.32 -12.98 -0.02
CA PRO A 24 -2.91 -12.75 0.25
C PRO A 24 -2.27 -11.76 -0.71
N TYR A 25 -3.00 -11.29 -1.68
CA TYR A 25 -2.44 -10.38 -2.63
C TYR A 25 -2.92 -8.97 -2.42
N LYS A 26 -3.56 -8.70 -1.31
CA LYS A 26 -4.09 -7.39 -1.02
C LYS A 26 -3.59 -6.88 0.30
N PHE A 27 -3.52 -5.59 0.43
CA PHE A 27 -3.27 -4.95 1.71
C PHE A 27 -4.00 -3.61 1.74
N ASN A 28 -4.20 -3.09 2.93
CA ASN A 28 -4.81 -1.79 3.09
C ASN A 28 -3.70 -0.75 3.28
N LEU A 29 -3.80 0.35 2.56
CA LEU A 29 -2.91 1.48 2.76
C LEU A 29 -3.74 2.58 3.40
N GLN A 30 -3.52 2.80 4.68
CA GLN A 30 -4.32 3.71 5.48
C GLN A 30 -3.56 4.99 5.71
N ASN A 31 -4.19 6.11 5.36
CA ASN A 31 -3.56 7.40 5.55
C ASN A 31 -4.03 8.04 6.85
N ASP A 32 -3.22 7.86 7.90
CA ASP A 32 -3.49 8.48 9.19
C ASP A 32 -2.60 9.72 9.36
N SER A 33 -2.06 10.24 8.27
CA SER A 33 -1.26 11.45 8.32
C SER A 33 -2.12 12.66 7.99
N LYS A 34 -1.54 13.83 8.12
CA LYS A 34 -2.23 15.05 7.75
C LYS A 34 -1.95 15.42 6.29
N TYR A 35 -1.22 14.60 5.57
CA TYR A 35 -0.85 14.92 4.20
C TYR A 35 -1.63 14.05 3.22
N VAL A 36 -1.77 14.52 2.00
CA VAL A 36 -2.38 13.71 0.94
C VAL A 36 -1.31 12.80 0.38
N ILE A 37 -1.58 11.51 0.31
CA ILE A 37 -0.68 10.55 -0.31
C ILE A 37 -1.00 10.54 -1.79
N THR A 38 -0.01 10.83 -2.62
CA THR A 38 -0.21 10.89 -4.06
C THR A 38 0.49 9.77 -4.79
N GLY A 39 1.22 8.94 -4.12
CA GLY A 39 1.89 7.84 -4.78
C GLY A 39 2.40 6.77 -3.83
N PHE A 40 2.62 5.61 -4.39
CA PHE A 40 3.17 4.47 -3.71
C PHE A 40 4.10 3.80 -4.70
N GLU A 41 5.31 3.53 -4.28
CA GLU A 41 6.30 2.91 -5.15
C GLU A 41 6.93 1.71 -4.49
N THR A 42 7.28 0.72 -5.29
CA THR A 42 7.99 -0.47 -4.80
C THR A 42 9.25 -0.67 -5.63
N PHE A 43 10.25 -1.25 -4.99
CA PHE A 43 11.52 -1.50 -5.66
C PHE A 43 11.54 -2.96 -6.12
N GLU A 44 11.43 -3.16 -7.42
CA GLU A 44 11.38 -4.48 -8.01
C GLU A 44 12.21 -4.49 -9.28
N ASP A 45 12.89 -5.56 -9.54
CA ASP A 45 13.72 -5.70 -10.72
C ASP A 45 14.75 -4.59 -10.83
N SER A 46 15.33 -4.24 -9.71
CA SER A 46 16.40 -3.23 -9.62
C SER A 46 15.95 -1.83 -9.98
N LYS A 47 14.68 -1.54 -9.88
CA LYS A 47 14.18 -0.18 -10.13
C LYS A 47 12.93 0.10 -9.31
N TRP A 48 12.67 1.38 -9.10
CA TRP A 48 11.44 1.81 -8.47
C TRP A 48 10.32 1.82 -9.51
N SER A 49 9.20 1.30 -9.12
CA SER A 49 8.02 1.27 -9.99
C SER A 49 6.86 1.94 -9.27
N THR A 50 6.16 2.79 -9.98
CA THR A 50 5.06 3.55 -9.42
C THR A 50 3.76 2.80 -9.62
N TRP A 51 2.97 2.72 -8.56
CA TRP A 51 1.63 2.16 -8.65
C TRP A 51 0.69 3.26 -9.15
N SER A 52 -0.18 2.91 -10.07
CA SER A 52 -1.08 3.90 -10.64
C SER A 52 -2.31 4.10 -9.76
N GLY A 53 -2.92 5.24 -9.88
CA GLY A 53 -4.21 5.48 -9.24
C GLY A 53 -4.18 5.74 -7.74
N VAL A 54 -3.03 6.07 -7.17
CA VAL A 54 -2.95 6.27 -5.74
C VAL A 54 -3.23 7.73 -5.42
N SER A 55 -4.28 7.97 -4.66
CA SER A 55 -4.60 9.28 -4.15
C SER A 55 -5.41 9.08 -2.88
N ILE A 56 -4.82 9.34 -1.73
CA ILE A 56 -5.45 9.04 -0.46
C ILE A 56 -5.41 10.26 0.43
N LYS A 57 -6.57 10.79 0.74
CA LYS A 57 -6.66 11.95 1.62
C LYS A 57 -6.50 11.51 3.07
N PRO A 58 -6.19 12.42 3.97
CA PRO A 58 -6.11 12.08 5.37
C PRO A 58 -7.39 11.38 5.86
N GLY A 59 -7.23 10.31 6.56
CA GLY A 59 -8.34 9.53 7.09
C GLY A 59 -8.90 8.47 6.17
N GLU A 60 -8.43 8.42 4.93
CA GLU A 60 -8.91 7.43 3.98
C GLU A 60 -8.03 6.20 3.93
N THR A 61 -8.59 5.10 3.51
CA THR A 61 -7.88 3.84 3.31
C THR A 61 -8.12 3.36 1.88
N LEU A 62 -7.06 2.90 1.26
CA LEU A 62 -7.14 2.40 -0.09
C LEU A 62 -6.75 0.92 -0.08
N VAL A 63 -7.50 0.09 -0.73
CA VAL A 63 -7.15 -1.32 -0.84
C VAL A 63 -6.21 -1.47 -2.01
N MET A 64 -5.03 -1.97 -1.74
CA MET A 64 -3.98 -2.14 -2.73
C MET A 64 -3.91 -3.61 -3.12
N ASN A 65 -3.75 -3.88 -4.39
CA ASN A 65 -3.76 -5.24 -4.88
C ASN A 65 -2.51 -5.55 -5.69
N TRP A 66 -1.77 -6.57 -5.25
CA TRP A 66 -0.58 -6.99 -5.99
C TRP A 66 -0.95 -7.72 -7.27
N ASN A 67 -2.12 -8.31 -7.35
CA ASN A 67 -2.60 -9.08 -8.49
C ASN A 67 -1.76 -10.31 -8.81
N SER A 68 -0.85 -10.70 -7.98
CA SER A 68 0.01 -11.85 -8.23
C SER A 68 0.66 -12.30 -6.95
N ASP A 69 0.87 -13.59 -6.80
CA ASP A 69 1.62 -14.13 -5.69
C ASP A 69 3.06 -14.45 -6.12
N ALA A 70 3.44 -14.06 -7.30
CA ALA A 70 4.81 -14.30 -7.76
C ALA A 70 5.72 -13.22 -7.23
N GLY A 71 6.94 -13.55 -6.96
CA GLY A 71 7.93 -12.60 -6.51
C GLY A 71 8.29 -12.78 -5.05
N ASP A 72 9.12 -11.87 -4.55
CA ASP A 72 9.59 -11.98 -3.19
C ASP A 72 8.60 -11.45 -2.19
N CYS A 73 8.64 -11.96 -0.98
CA CYS A 73 7.81 -11.43 0.08
C CYS A 73 8.35 -10.11 0.61
N VAL A 74 9.64 -9.91 0.55
CA VAL A 74 10.24 -8.69 1.08
C VAL A 74 10.56 -7.76 -0.08
N VAL A 75 9.81 -6.70 -0.19
CA VAL A 75 9.96 -5.72 -1.27
C VAL A 75 9.97 -4.34 -0.65
N PRO A 76 11.02 -3.55 -0.87
CA PRO A 76 11.06 -2.20 -0.35
C PRO A 76 9.99 -1.32 -0.97
N PHE A 77 9.50 -0.37 -0.22
CA PHE A 77 8.50 0.55 -0.72
C PHE A 77 8.75 1.95 -0.18
N ARG A 78 8.12 2.92 -0.80
CA ARG A 78 8.13 4.28 -0.31
C ARG A 78 6.81 4.97 -0.64
N ILE A 79 6.47 5.95 0.18
CA ILE A 79 5.22 6.69 0.04
C ILE A 79 5.55 8.04 -0.57
N ILE A 80 4.74 8.51 -1.47
CA ILE A 80 4.89 9.82 -2.08
C ILE A 80 3.77 10.69 -1.56
N TYR A 81 4.14 11.77 -0.90
CA TYR A 81 3.18 12.78 -0.52
C TYR A 81 3.16 13.84 -1.63
N LYS A 82 2.23 14.74 -1.53
CA LYS A 82 2.07 15.71 -2.57
C LYS A 82 3.33 16.44 -2.94
N ASP A 83 4.16 16.76 -2.01
CA ASP A 83 5.37 17.48 -2.32
C ASP A 83 6.61 16.83 -1.70
N ILE A 84 6.47 15.66 -1.14
CA ILE A 84 7.54 15.04 -0.38
C ILE A 84 7.58 13.56 -0.65
N GLN A 85 8.76 13.00 -0.67
CA GLN A 85 8.93 11.58 -0.81
C GLN A 85 9.50 11.05 0.49
N THR A 86 8.96 9.96 0.97
CA THR A 86 9.44 9.39 2.21
C THR A 86 10.71 8.61 2.00
N GLU A 87 11.26 8.17 3.10
CA GLU A 87 12.34 7.24 3.06
C GLU A 87 11.84 5.90 2.58
N GLN A 88 12.75 5.03 2.32
CA GLN A 88 12.45 3.68 1.94
C GLN A 88 12.16 2.86 3.18
N TYR A 89 11.14 2.05 3.13
CA TYR A 89 10.78 1.11 4.18
C TYR A 89 10.82 -0.29 3.62
N THR A 90 11.02 -1.27 4.47
CA THR A 90 11.05 -2.67 4.06
C THR A 90 10.17 -3.49 4.99
N VAL A 91 9.31 -4.29 4.41
CA VAL A 91 8.41 -5.15 5.19
C VAL A 91 8.29 -6.49 4.49
N ASP A 92 7.80 -7.47 5.21
CA ASP A 92 7.50 -8.77 4.63
C ASP A 92 6.02 -8.76 4.22
N TRP A 93 5.76 -8.55 2.96
CA TRP A 93 4.41 -8.42 2.45
C TRP A 93 3.58 -9.68 2.59
N CYS A 94 4.21 -10.82 2.81
CA CYS A 94 3.50 -12.06 3.02
C CYS A 94 2.94 -12.17 4.44
N LYS A 95 3.36 -11.29 5.33
CA LYS A 95 2.94 -11.34 6.72
C LYS A 95 2.11 -10.18 7.18
N ILE A 96 1.92 -9.17 6.34
CA ILE A 96 1.17 -7.99 6.76
C ILE A 96 -0.07 -7.81 5.91
N SER A 97 -1.04 -7.14 6.45
CA SER A 97 -2.26 -6.82 5.74
C SER A 97 -2.55 -5.33 5.75
N ASN A 98 -1.86 -4.58 6.56
CA ASN A 98 -2.10 -3.16 6.70
C ASN A 98 -0.81 -2.37 6.73
N VAL A 99 -0.81 -1.26 6.05
CA VAL A 99 0.25 -0.27 6.14
C VAL A 99 -0.41 1.03 6.57
N ARG A 100 0.07 1.61 7.67
CA ARG A 100 -0.49 2.84 8.17
C ARG A 100 0.54 3.94 8.06
N VAL A 101 0.17 5.00 7.38
CA VAL A 101 1.04 6.14 7.19
C VAL A 101 0.62 7.22 8.18
N GLN A 102 1.49 7.54 9.11
CA GLN A 102 1.24 8.57 10.10
C GLN A 102 2.13 9.78 9.80
N ASP A 103 2.00 10.84 10.57
CA ASP A 103 2.77 12.06 10.27
C ASP A 103 4.27 11.83 10.27
N ASP A 104 4.75 11.03 11.22
CA ASP A 104 6.19 10.86 11.39
C ASP A 104 6.70 9.45 11.17
N ILE A 105 5.84 8.51 10.90
CA ILE A 105 6.26 7.12 10.81
C ILE A 105 5.30 6.31 9.98
N VAL A 106 5.78 5.25 9.41
CA VAL A 106 4.95 4.28 8.70
C VAL A 106 5.06 2.96 9.44
N THR A 107 3.94 2.36 9.76
CA THR A 107 3.90 1.07 10.45
C THR A 107 3.14 0.06 9.62
N ALA A 108 3.37 -1.21 9.87
CA ALA A 108 2.71 -2.28 9.14
C ALA A 108 2.41 -3.45 10.06
N ASP A 109 1.30 -4.11 9.83
CA ASP A 109 0.94 -5.31 10.58
C ASP A 109 0.03 -6.26 9.80
#